data_20015239f4b0b211f7911898835b0890
#
_entry.id   20015239f4b0b211f7911898835b0890
#
_cell.length_a   1.000
_cell.length_b   1.000
_cell.length_c   1.000
_cell.angle_alpha   90.00
_cell.angle_beta   90.00
_cell.angle_gamma   90.00
#
_symmetry.space_group_name_H-M   'P 1'
#
loop_
_entity.id
_entity.type
_entity.pdbx_description
1 polymer ?
#
loop_
_entity_poly.entity_id
_entity_poly.type
_entity_poly.pdbx_seq_one_letter_code
_entity_poly.pdbx_strand_id
1 'polypeptide(L)'
;MEKDSPARSRFSLFENDDTRGFPFENDDNSVLGDVLDELDEAWIHPKEFYMTSPERLEAALVSIEDELDDRVAHFASEGKELERHRIEQRTQYDLEMIREIGHCQSIENYSLHFDGRERGQRPYCLLDFFAACANQFHGNPEKFLVIMDESHVSLPQVGGMYHGDRSRKESLIEHGFRLPTAADNRPLKIPEFQSLVPQMVYVSATPGERELRHLCEITGQSLPKGLE
;
A
#
# COMPACT_ATOMS: atom_id res chain seq x y z
N MET A 1 -13.77 -51.98 -1.08
CA MET A 1 -14.16 -50.58 -0.96
C MET A 1 -12.92 -49.83 -0.46
N GLU A 2 -12.08 -49.45 -1.42
CA GLU A 2 -10.92 -48.60 -1.19
C GLU A 2 -11.41 -47.18 -0.98
N LYS A 3 -11.06 -46.60 0.18
CA LYS A 3 -11.32 -45.17 0.45
C LYS A 3 -10.26 -44.37 -0.32
N ASP A 4 -10.70 -43.62 -1.31
CA ASP A 4 -9.91 -42.61 -1.96
C ASP A 4 -9.38 -41.61 -0.87
N SER A 5 -8.08 -41.70 -0.66
CA SER A 5 -7.33 -40.74 0.14
C SER A 5 -7.28 -39.43 -0.66
N PRO A 6 -7.58 -38.25 -0.07
CA PRO A 6 -7.46 -37.00 -0.80
C PRO A 6 -6.00 -36.81 -1.24
N ALA A 7 -5.82 -36.41 -2.49
CA ALA A 7 -4.51 -36.13 -3.05
C ALA A 7 -3.79 -35.09 -2.15
N ARG A 8 -2.70 -35.51 -1.50
CA ARG A 8 -1.83 -34.62 -0.75
C ARG A 8 -1.14 -33.69 -1.76
N SER A 9 -1.41 -32.40 -1.67
CA SER A 9 -0.66 -31.40 -2.41
C SER A 9 0.78 -31.35 -1.86
N ARG A 10 1.77 -31.61 -2.70
CA ARG A 10 3.19 -31.45 -2.37
C ARG A 10 3.56 -29.99 -2.57
N PHE A 11 4.26 -29.43 -1.61
CA PHE A 11 4.83 -28.07 -1.67
C PHE A 11 6.34 -28.20 -1.86
N SER A 12 6.88 -27.42 -2.80
CA SER A 12 8.33 -27.37 -3.03
C SER A 12 8.85 -25.94 -2.83
N LEU A 13 10.00 -25.83 -2.17
CA LEU A 13 10.75 -24.60 -2.03
C LEU A 13 11.78 -24.50 -3.16
N PHE A 14 11.87 -23.33 -3.79
CA PHE A 14 12.78 -23.05 -4.88
C PHE A 14 13.83 -22.03 -4.44
N GLU A 15 15.09 -22.26 -4.78
CA GLU A 15 16.15 -21.29 -4.66
C GLU A 15 16.11 -20.34 -5.85
N ASN A 16 16.04 -19.02 -5.58
CA ASN A 16 16.26 -18.00 -6.58
C ASN A 16 17.77 -17.88 -6.82
N ASP A 17 18.25 -18.49 -7.89
CA ASP A 17 19.59 -18.21 -8.39
C ASP A 17 19.60 -16.80 -9.02
N ASP A 18 20.21 -15.83 -8.34
CA ASP A 18 20.26 -14.40 -8.69
C ASP A 18 20.90 -14.10 -10.07
N THR A 19 21.34 -15.14 -10.79
CA THR A 19 22.07 -14.99 -12.06
C THR A 19 21.24 -15.28 -13.31
N ARG A 20 20.00 -15.75 -13.18
CA ARG A 20 19.15 -16.09 -14.33
C ARG A 20 17.96 -15.15 -14.45
N GLY A 21 17.99 -14.29 -15.47
CA GLY A 21 16.86 -13.49 -15.89
C GLY A 21 15.63 -14.38 -16.19
N PHE A 22 14.42 -13.83 -16.01
CA PHE A 22 13.17 -14.52 -16.32
C PHE A 22 13.25 -15.19 -17.69
N PRO A 23 13.18 -16.51 -17.79
CA PRO A 23 13.17 -17.18 -19.08
C PRO A 23 11.76 -17.12 -19.66
N PHE A 24 11.48 -16.11 -20.45
CA PHE A 24 10.41 -16.16 -21.45
C PHE A 24 11.00 -16.63 -22.77
N GLU A 25 11.76 -17.70 -22.76
CA GLU A 25 12.13 -18.42 -24.00
C GLU A 25 12.23 -19.93 -23.74
N ASN A 26 11.26 -20.59 -24.33
CA ASN A 26 11.27 -21.93 -24.87
C ASN A 26 11.41 -23.17 -24.01
N ASP A 27 10.37 -24.02 -24.23
CA ASP A 27 10.41 -25.47 -24.32
C ASP A 27 11.41 -26.16 -23.39
N ASP A 28 10.93 -26.40 -22.25
CA ASP A 28 11.03 -27.59 -21.43
C ASP A 28 10.83 -27.20 -19.97
N ASN A 29 9.97 -27.83 -19.31
CA ASN A 29 9.60 -27.94 -17.89
C ASN A 29 10.55 -27.42 -16.76
N SER A 30 11.46 -26.51 -17.05
CA SER A 30 12.43 -25.93 -16.10
C SER A 30 12.19 -24.48 -15.73
N VAL A 31 10.94 -24.03 -15.76
CA VAL A 31 10.56 -22.64 -15.33
C VAL A 31 10.62 -22.48 -13.80
N LEU A 32 10.82 -23.54 -13.09
CA LEU A 32 10.94 -23.57 -11.65
C LEU A 32 12.42 -23.78 -11.31
N GLY A 33 12.98 -22.91 -10.43
CA GLY A 33 14.34 -23.11 -9.91
C GLY A 33 14.54 -24.48 -9.25
N ASP A 34 15.75 -24.77 -8.81
CA ASP A 34 16.06 -26.05 -8.19
C ASP A 34 15.19 -26.27 -6.94
N VAL A 35 14.62 -27.47 -6.82
CA VAL A 35 13.85 -27.86 -5.65
C VAL A 35 14.82 -27.98 -4.48
N LEU A 36 14.67 -27.12 -3.46
CA LEU A 36 15.51 -27.13 -2.25
C LEU A 36 15.06 -28.21 -1.28
N ASP A 37 13.76 -28.38 -1.13
CA ASP A 37 13.17 -29.34 -0.21
C ASP A 37 11.74 -29.70 -0.64
N GLU A 38 11.30 -30.92 -0.26
CA GLU A 38 9.92 -31.36 -0.39
C GLU A 38 9.30 -31.48 1.00
N LEU A 39 8.24 -30.70 1.26
CA LEU A 39 7.56 -30.65 2.53
C LEU A 39 6.25 -31.44 2.47
N ASP A 40 6.00 -32.28 3.47
CA ASP A 40 4.70 -32.94 3.64
C ASP A 40 3.60 -31.96 4.04
N GLU A 41 3.96 -30.88 4.74
CA GLU A 41 3.06 -29.84 5.22
C GLU A 41 3.78 -28.50 5.25
N ALA A 42 3.09 -27.45 4.77
CA ALA A 42 3.58 -26.07 4.85
C ALA A 42 2.52 -25.15 5.46
N TRP A 43 2.94 -24.35 6.44
CA TRP A 43 2.07 -23.33 7.04
C TRP A 43 2.23 -22.01 6.31
N ILE A 44 1.17 -21.58 5.61
CA ILE A 44 1.13 -20.28 4.94
C ILE A 44 0.38 -19.32 5.85
N HIS A 45 1.12 -18.48 6.55
CA HIS A 45 0.52 -17.45 7.39
C HIS A 45 -0.04 -16.31 6.51
N PRO A 46 -1.19 -15.70 6.91
CA PRO A 46 -1.66 -14.50 6.25
C PRO A 46 -0.59 -13.41 6.39
N LYS A 47 -0.45 -12.59 5.36
CA LYS A 47 0.49 -11.47 5.39
C LYS A 47 0.03 -10.47 6.45
N GLU A 48 0.87 -10.21 7.43
CA GLU A 48 0.67 -9.12 8.37
C GLU A 48 1.17 -7.81 7.76
N PHE A 49 0.37 -6.77 7.87
CA PHE A 49 0.75 -5.42 7.46
C PHE A 49 1.40 -4.71 8.66
N TYR A 50 2.34 -3.82 8.36
CA TYR A 50 3.07 -3.01 9.36
C TYR A 50 3.96 -3.81 10.30
N MET A 51 4.51 -4.94 9.83
CA MET A 51 5.59 -5.62 10.53
C MET A 51 6.83 -4.73 10.59
N THR A 52 7.36 -4.56 11.78
CA THR A 52 8.56 -3.74 12.01
C THR A 52 9.47 -4.42 13.03
N SER A 53 10.72 -3.97 13.14
CA SER A 53 11.61 -4.51 14.20
C SER A 53 11.12 -4.07 15.59
N PRO A 54 11.43 -4.84 16.65
CA PRO A 54 11.05 -4.48 18.02
C PRO A 54 11.48 -3.07 18.42
N GLU A 55 12.67 -2.64 18.01
CA GLU A 55 13.20 -1.30 18.31
C GLU A 55 12.39 -0.20 17.63
N ARG A 56 11.98 -0.42 16.38
CA ARG A 56 11.12 0.51 15.64
C ARG A 56 9.70 0.53 16.20
N LEU A 57 9.20 -0.62 16.63
CA LEU A 57 7.89 -0.71 17.27
C LEU A 57 7.85 0.15 18.52
N GLU A 58 8.86 0.01 19.41
CA GLU A 58 8.94 0.80 20.64
C GLU A 58 9.03 2.31 20.34
N ALA A 59 9.87 2.70 19.38
CA ALA A 59 9.98 4.09 18.95
C ALA A 59 8.67 4.63 18.38
N ALA A 60 7.92 3.81 17.63
CA ALA A 60 6.61 4.19 17.11
C ALA A 60 5.58 4.40 18.23
N LEU A 61 5.55 3.50 19.22
CA LEU A 61 4.65 3.62 20.37
C LEU A 61 4.90 4.91 21.15
N VAL A 62 6.16 5.24 21.45
CA VAL A 62 6.53 6.52 22.10
C VAL A 62 6.07 7.71 21.26
N SER A 63 6.31 7.67 19.93
CA SER A 63 5.92 8.76 19.04
C SER A 63 4.39 8.93 18.93
N ILE A 64 3.62 7.85 19.06
CA ILE A 64 2.15 7.91 19.11
C ILE A 64 1.68 8.51 20.44
N GLU A 65 2.34 8.17 21.56
CA GLU A 65 2.04 8.75 22.87
C GLU A 65 2.31 10.27 22.90
N ASP A 66 3.45 10.69 22.35
CA ASP A 66 3.79 12.13 22.26
C ASP A 66 2.74 12.89 21.43
N GLU A 67 2.30 12.35 20.29
CA GLU A 67 1.26 12.96 19.48
C GLU A 67 -0.11 12.98 20.20
N LEU A 68 -0.41 11.94 20.97
CA LEU A 68 -1.63 11.91 21.79
C LEU A 68 -1.63 13.00 22.83
N ASP A 69 -0.53 13.18 23.57
CA ASP A 69 -0.39 14.20 24.60
C ASP A 69 -0.56 15.60 24.01
N ASP A 70 0.06 15.88 22.88
CA ASP A 70 -0.11 17.14 22.16
C ASP A 70 -1.57 17.36 21.75
N ARG A 71 -2.25 16.31 21.26
CA ARG A 71 -3.64 16.42 20.83
C ARG A 71 -4.61 16.58 21.99
N VAL A 72 -4.39 15.91 23.10
CA VAL A 72 -5.13 16.06 24.35
C VAL A 72 -5.01 17.50 24.87
N ALA A 73 -3.79 18.04 24.92
CA ALA A 73 -3.54 19.43 25.32
C ALA A 73 -4.24 20.43 24.39
N HIS A 74 -4.21 20.18 23.10
CA HIS A 74 -4.90 21.01 22.11
C HIS A 74 -6.41 21.05 22.35
N PHE A 75 -7.08 19.91 22.50
CA PHE A 75 -8.52 19.86 22.77
C PHE A 75 -8.89 20.49 24.12
N ALA A 76 -8.05 20.29 25.14
CA ALA A 76 -8.25 20.96 26.45
C ALA A 76 -8.21 22.47 26.32
N SER A 77 -7.26 23.02 25.54
CA SER A 77 -7.13 24.47 25.32
C SER A 77 -8.32 25.07 24.57
N GLU A 78 -8.99 24.26 23.74
CA GLU A 78 -10.21 24.67 23.02
C GLU A 78 -11.51 24.41 23.79
N GLY A 79 -11.44 23.81 24.98
CA GLY A 79 -12.61 23.41 25.77
C GLY A 79 -13.43 22.25 25.16
N LYS A 80 -12.82 21.45 24.28
CA LYS A 80 -13.43 20.31 23.61
C LYS A 80 -13.24 19.03 24.43
N GLU A 81 -13.91 18.97 25.60
CA GLU A 81 -13.74 17.85 26.54
C GLU A 81 -14.19 16.49 25.99
N LEU A 82 -15.22 16.47 25.16
CA LEU A 82 -15.71 15.23 24.55
C LEU A 82 -14.69 14.65 23.56
N GLU A 83 -14.15 15.48 22.71
CA GLU A 83 -13.13 15.12 21.72
C GLU A 83 -11.82 14.69 22.41
N ARG A 84 -11.44 15.42 23.47
CA ARG A 84 -10.28 15.09 24.32
C ARG A 84 -10.41 13.69 24.91
N HIS A 85 -11.50 13.41 25.59
CA HIS A 85 -11.72 12.12 26.25
C HIS A 85 -11.80 10.97 25.23
N ARG A 86 -12.43 11.21 24.07
CA ARG A 86 -12.57 10.23 23.01
C ARG A 86 -11.23 9.84 22.39
N ILE A 87 -10.38 10.81 22.05
CA ILE A 87 -9.08 10.51 21.45
C ILE A 87 -8.15 9.83 22.45
N GLU A 88 -8.15 10.28 23.72
CA GLU A 88 -7.37 9.70 24.79
C GLU A 88 -7.74 8.22 25.00
N GLN A 89 -9.01 7.91 25.24
CA GLN A 89 -9.49 6.55 25.47
C GLN A 89 -9.20 5.64 24.27
N ARG A 90 -9.47 6.12 23.06
CA ARG A 90 -9.28 5.32 21.85
C ARG A 90 -7.81 5.00 21.60
N THR A 91 -6.94 6.00 21.68
CA THR A 91 -5.52 5.81 21.36
C THR A 91 -4.82 4.97 22.43
N GLN A 92 -5.14 5.16 23.73
CA GLN A 92 -4.62 4.32 24.80
C GLN A 92 -5.00 2.85 24.60
N TYR A 93 -6.27 2.58 24.27
CA TYR A 93 -6.70 1.21 23.94
C TYR A 93 -5.95 0.62 22.74
N ASP A 94 -5.76 1.40 21.67
CA ASP A 94 -5.04 0.95 20.49
C ASP A 94 -3.55 0.66 20.82
N LEU A 95 -2.91 1.48 21.67
CA LEU A 95 -1.54 1.27 22.16
C LEU A 95 -1.41 -0.01 23.01
N GLU A 96 -2.36 -0.27 23.90
CA GLU A 96 -2.39 -1.52 24.68
C GLU A 96 -2.51 -2.72 23.75
N MET A 97 -3.40 -2.68 22.78
CA MET A 97 -3.56 -3.77 21.81
C MET A 97 -2.28 -4.01 20.99
N ILE A 98 -1.61 -2.95 20.56
CA ILE A 98 -0.35 -3.08 19.82
C ILE A 98 0.75 -3.69 20.72
N ARG A 99 0.84 -3.33 22.00
CA ARG A 99 1.82 -3.90 22.95
C ARG A 99 1.57 -5.37 23.22
N GLU A 100 0.31 -5.76 23.43
CA GLU A 100 -0.03 -7.12 23.87
C GLU A 100 -0.08 -8.13 22.71
N ILE A 101 -0.60 -7.74 21.57
CA ILE A 101 -0.85 -8.64 20.43
C ILE A 101 -0.19 -8.20 19.12
N GLY A 102 0.55 -7.09 19.11
CA GLY A 102 1.22 -6.57 17.92
C GLY A 102 0.29 -5.90 16.91
N HIS A 103 -1.01 -5.76 17.20
CA HIS A 103 -2.00 -5.26 16.25
C HIS A 103 -3.15 -4.55 16.94
N CYS A 104 -3.73 -3.54 16.28
CA CYS A 104 -5.01 -2.94 16.67
C CYS A 104 -5.92 -2.74 15.44
N GLN A 105 -7.20 -2.55 15.69
CA GLN A 105 -8.14 -2.24 14.61
C GLN A 105 -7.81 -0.87 14.00
N SER A 106 -7.63 -0.84 12.68
CA SER A 106 -7.25 0.36 11.93
C SER A 106 -5.82 0.85 12.22
N ILE A 107 -4.89 -0.09 12.44
CA ILE A 107 -3.47 0.16 12.66
C ILE A 107 -2.84 1.04 11.56
N GLU A 108 -3.42 1.02 10.35
CA GLU A 108 -2.98 1.86 9.23
C GLU A 108 -3.02 3.36 9.53
N ASN A 109 -3.81 3.80 10.51
CA ASN A 109 -3.85 5.21 10.91
C ASN A 109 -2.59 5.67 11.64
N TYR A 110 -1.79 4.73 12.13
CA TYR A 110 -0.50 4.95 12.79
C TYR A 110 0.69 4.66 11.86
N SER A 111 0.46 4.40 10.57
CA SER A 111 1.49 3.98 9.61
C SER A 111 2.68 4.92 9.52
N LEU A 112 2.49 6.22 9.67
CA LEU A 112 3.56 7.22 9.66
C LEU A 112 4.61 6.95 10.76
N HIS A 113 4.16 6.54 11.95
CA HIS A 113 5.05 6.22 13.08
C HIS A 113 5.83 4.92 12.86
N PHE A 114 5.18 3.91 12.25
CA PHE A 114 5.82 2.61 12.01
C PHE A 114 6.85 2.64 10.90
N ASP A 115 6.62 3.41 9.84
CA ASP A 115 7.52 3.47 8.69
C ASP A 115 8.51 4.64 8.75
N GLY A 116 8.38 5.52 9.75
CA GLY A 116 9.30 6.62 10.01
C GLY A 116 9.29 7.71 8.93
N ARG A 117 8.19 7.84 8.19
CA ARG A 117 8.02 8.92 7.20
C ARG A 117 7.84 10.27 7.89
N GLU A 118 8.20 11.33 7.18
CA GLU A 118 7.86 12.68 7.57
C GLU A 118 6.40 13.01 7.23
N ARG A 119 5.81 13.94 7.98
CA ARG A 119 4.45 14.42 7.70
C ARG A 119 4.34 14.97 6.28
N GLY A 120 3.24 14.63 5.61
CA GLY A 120 2.98 15.04 4.23
C GLY A 120 3.61 14.14 3.18
N GLN A 121 4.57 13.30 3.53
CA GLN A 121 5.10 12.30 2.61
C GLN A 121 4.02 11.26 2.26
N ARG A 122 4.00 10.81 1.02
CA ARG A 122 3.08 9.76 0.60
C ARG A 122 3.42 8.42 1.27
N PRO A 123 2.43 7.58 1.57
CA PRO A 123 2.71 6.24 2.04
C PRO A 123 3.34 5.37 0.94
N TYR A 124 4.06 4.33 1.36
CA TYR A 124 4.49 3.28 0.46
C TYR A 124 3.27 2.56 -0.12
N CYS A 125 3.35 2.20 -1.38
CA CYS A 125 2.30 1.52 -2.11
C CYS A 125 2.85 0.38 -2.97
N LEU A 126 1.98 -0.39 -3.60
CA LEU A 126 2.35 -1.54 -4.42
C LEU A 126 3.36 -1.18 -5.54
N LEU A 127 3.26 0.04 -6.08
CA LEU A 127 4.19 0.51 -7.13
C LEU A 127 5.64 0.64 -6.62
N ASP A 128 5.83 0.98 -5.34
CA ASP A 128 7.17 1.00 -4.73
C ASP A 128 7.78 -0.40 -4.66
N PHE A 129 6.97 -1.42 -4.38
CA PHE A 129 7.43 -2.81 -4.41
C PHE A 129 7.78 -3.25 -5.83
N PHE A 130 6.99 -2.86 -6.83
CA PHE A 130 7.34 -3.15 -8.23
C PHE A 130 8.63 -2.48 -8.65
N ALA A 131 8.85 -1.23 -8.27
CA ALA A 131 10.11 -0.53 -8.52
C ALA A 131 11.30 -1.19 -7.82
N ALA A 132 11.13 -1.62 -6.56
CA ALA A 132 12.16 -2.33 -5.81
C ALA A 132 12.49 -3.68 -6.47
N CYS A 133 11.49 -4.48 -6.84
CA CYS A 133 11.68 -5.72 -7.57
C CYS A 133 12.37 -5.49 -8.93
N ALA A 134 11.91 -4.50 -9.70
CA ALA A 134 12.53 -4.19 -11.00
C ALA A 134 14.00 -3.77 -10.84
N ASN A 135 14.32 -3.02 -9.77
CA ASN A 135 15.71 -2.67 -9.46
C ASN A 135 16.55 -3.90 -9.09
N GLN A 136 16.00 -4.78 -8.26
CA GLN A 136 16.70 -6.01 -7.83
C GLN A 136 17.00 -6.92 -9.01
N PHE A 137 16.03 -7.18 -9.89
CA PHE A 137 16.19 -8.14 -10.98
C PHE A 137 16.83 -7.55 -12.24
N HIS A 138 16.70 -6.25 -12.48
CA HIS A 138 17.13 -5.62 -13.74
C HIS A 138 18.12 -4.47 -13.54
N GLY A 139 18.45 -4.11 -12.29
CA GLY A 139 19.29 -2.94 -11.98
C GLY A 139 18.65 -1.60 -12.39
N ASN A 140 17.32 -1.57 -12.61
CA ASN A 140 16.59 -0.38 -13.02
C ASN A 140 15.19 -0.38 -12.42
N PRO A 141 14.87 0.55 -11.49
CA PRO A 141 13.56 0.62 -10.83
C PRO A 141 12.41 1.00 -11.77
N GLU A 142 12.71 1.53 -12.95
CA GLU A 142 11.72 1.91 -13.94
C GLU A 142 11.36 0.77 -14.92
N LYS A 143 11.96 -0.41 -14.76
CA LYS A 143 11.76 -1.53 -15.68
C LYS A 143 10.56 -2.40 -15.29
N PHE A 144 9.39 -1.80 -15.23
CA PHE A 144 8.11 -2.51 -15.11
C PHE A 144 7.01 -1.82 -15.91
N LEU A 145 5.96 -2.56 -16.22
CA LEU A 145 4.81 -2.09 -17.00
C LEU A 145 3.55 -2.20 -16.15
N VAL A 146 2.74 -1.17 -16.16
CA VAL A 146 1.39 -1.18 -15.59
C VAL A 146 0.37 -1.27 -16.71
N ILE A 147 -0.50 -2.27 -16.64
CA ILE A 147 -1.65 -2.41 -17.54
C ILE A 147 -2.89 -2.05 -16.74
N MET A 148 -3.52 -0.94 -17.09
CA MET A 148 -4.74 -0.47 -16.43
C MET A 148 -5.96 -0.87 -17.23
N ASP A 149 -6.62 -1.91 -16.74
CA ASP A 149 -7.88 -2.37 -17.34
C ASP A 149 -9.04 -1.46 -16.96
N GLU A 150 -10.04 -1.36 -17.84
CA GLU A 150 -11.18 -0.45 -17.73
C GLU A 150 -10.73 0.97 -17.33
N SER A 151 -9.71 1.45 -18.03
CA SER A 151 -9.00 2.68 -17.67
C SER A 151 -9.90 3.91 -17.61
N HIS A 152 -10.97 3.95 -18.43
CA HIS A 152 -11.97 5.02 -18.41
C HIS A 152 -12.72 5.13 -17.06
N VAL A 153 -12.76 4.07 -16.26
CA VAL A 153 -13.30 4.05 -14.90
C VAL A 153 -12.17 4.16 -13.87
N SER A 154 -11.10 3.37 -14.04
CA SER A 154 -10.03 3.24 -13.06
C SER A 154 -9.25 4.53 -12.86
N LEU A 155 -8.92 5.26 -13.94
CA LEU A 155 -8.16 6.51 -13.86
C LEU A 155 -8.91 7.64 -13.14
N PRO A 156 -10.21 7.89 -13.42
CA PRO A 156 -11.02 8.80 -12.62
C PRO A 156 -11.12 8.39 -11.13
N GLN A 157 -11.24 7.10 -10.83
CA GLN A 157 -11.28 6.61 -9.44
C GLN A 157 -10.00 6.93 -8.70
N VAL A 158 -8.83 6.64 -9.28
CA VAL A 158 -7.53 7.01 -8.68
C VAL A 158 -7.49 8.51 -8.38
N GLY A 159 -8.01 9.36 -9.31
CA GLY A 159 -8.07 10.80 -9.10
C GLY A 159 -8.99 11.24 -7.98
N GLY A 160 -10.12 10.55 -7.78
CA GLY A 160 -11.12 10.89 -6.77
C GLY A 160 -10.79 10.42 -5.35
N MET A 161 -10.00 9.35 -5.20
CA MET A 161 -9.70 8.72 -3.92
C MET A 161 -9.10 9.67 -2.90
N TYR A 162 -8.11 10.49 -3.30
CA TYR A 162 -7.40 11.39 -2.39
C TYR A 162 -8.34 12.39 -1.71
N HIS A 163 -9.20 13.05 -2.46
CA HIS A 163 -10.07 14.10 -1.93
C HIS A 163 -11.13 13.55 -0.99
N GLY A 164 -11.72 12.40 -1.35
CA GLY A 164 -12.73 11.74 -0.52
C GLY A 164 -12.15 11.25 0.82
N ASP A 165 -10.99 10.59 0.78
CA ASP A 165 -10.29 10.12 1.98
C ASP A 165 -9.85 11.28 2.86
N ARG A 166 -9.30 12.34 2.27
CA ARG A 166 -8.85 13.55 2.99
C ARG A 166 -9.98 14.19 3.75
N SER A 167 -11.11 14.48 3.11
CA SER A 167 -12.28 15.11 3.74
C SER A 167 -12.82 14.28 4.91
N ARG A 168 -12.92 12.95 4.72
CA ARG A 168 -13.35 12.02 5.78
C ARG A 168 -12.40 12.06 6.97
N LYS A 169 -11.09 11.99 6.75
CA LYS A 169 -10.09 11.97 7.83
C LYS A 169 -10.00 13.29 8.57
N GLU A 170 -10.08 14.41 7.88
CA GLU A 170 -10.14 15.74 8.52
C GLU A 170 -11.31 15.83 9.52
N SER A 171 -12.50 15.37 9.12
CA SER A 171 -13.64 15.30 10.04
C SER A 171 -13.39 14.38 11.24
N LEU A 172 -12.79 13.20 11.03
CA LEU A 172 -12.48 12.28 12.13
C LEU A 172 -11.45 12.85 13.11
N ILE A 173 -10.46 13.57 12.62
CA ILE A 173 -9.42 14.23 13.42
C ILE A 173 -10.02 15.39 14.20
N GLU A 174 -10.84 16.23 13.56
CA GLU A 174 -11.51 17.35 14.18
C GLU A 174 -12.38 16.94 15.38
N HIS A 175 -13.07 15.81 15.27
CA HIS A 175 -13.99 15.30 16.28
C HIS A 175 -13.36 14.28 17.26
N GLY A 176 -12.02 14.16 17.29
CA GLY A 176 -11.30 13.32 18.25
C GLY A 176 -11.42 11.82 18.02
N PHE A 177 -11.68 11.36 16.79
CA PHE A 177 -11.72 9.95 16.46
C PHE A 177 -10.37 9.39 15.94
N ARG A 178 -9.47 10.28 15.49
CA ARG A 178 -8.15 9.93 14.96
C ARG A 178 -7.13 10.98 15.34
N LEU A 179 -5.87 10.54 15.46
CA LEU A 179 -4.73 11.44 15.56
C LEU A 179 -4.47 12.15 14.22
N PRO A 180 -3.85 13.33 14.24
CA PRO A 180 -3.53 14.10 13.02
C PRO A 180 -2.74 13.32 11.96
N THR A 181 -1.80 12.45 12.38
CA THR A 181 -0.99 11.59 11.48
C THR A 181 -1.81 10.60 10.68
N ALA A 182 -3.03 10.27 11.08
CA ALA A 182 -3.93 9.44 10.30
C ALA A 182 -4.20 10.00 8.89
N ALA A 183 -4.10 11.33 8.72
CA ALA A 183 -4.23 11.99 7.42
C ALA A 183 -3.08 11.66 6.45
N ASP A 184 -1.94 11.20 6.96
CA ASP A 184 -0.76 10.85 6.16
C ASP A 184 -0.80 9.42 5.60
N ASN A 185 -1.68 8.56 6.13
CA ASN A 185 -2.05 7.32 5.46
C ASN A 185 -3.14 7.60 4.43
N ARG A 186 -2.76 7.91 3.22
CA ARG A 186 -3.65 8.45 2.19
C ARG A 186 -3.44 7.81 0.82
N PRO A 187 -4.46 7.77 -0.04
CA PRO A 187 -4.26 7.44 -1.44
C PRO A 187 -3.27 8.40 -2.12
N LEU A 188 -2.70 7.93 -3.22
CA LEU A 188 -1.86 8.76 -4.07
C LEU A 188 -2.69 9.88 -4.73
N LYS A 189 -2.05 11.02 -4.94
CA LYS A 189 -2.55 12.03 -5.87
C LYS A 189 -2.24 11.59 -7.30
N ILE A 190 -3.01 12.05 -8.28
CA ILE A 190 -2.76 11.72 -9.70
C ILE A 190 -1.31 12.01 -10.13
N PRO A 191 -0.71 13.17 -9.84
CA PRO A 191 0.69 13.42 -10.22
C PRO A 191 1.68 12.45 -9.54
N GLU A 192 1.40 12.04 -8.29
CA GLU A 192 2.24 11.05 -7.58
C GLU A 192 2.12 9.67 -8.24
N PHE A 193 0.90 9.25 -8.57
CA PHE A 193 0.66 8.01 -9.30
C PHE A 193 1.39 8.00 -10.65
N GLN A 194 1.24 9.07 -11.43
CA GLN A 194 1.89 9.20 -12.74
C GLN A 194 3.42 9.18 -12.64
N SER A 195 3.99 9.80 -11.60
CA SER A 195 5.45 9.81 -11.39
C SER A 195 6.03 8.45 -10.98
N LEU A 196 5.20 7.57 -10.41
CA LEU A 196 5.62 6.23 -9.98
C LEU A 196 5.50 5.18 -11.08
N VAL A 197 4.75 5.45 -12.13
CA VAL A 197 4.50 4.50 -13.22
C VAL A 197 5.34 4.87 -14.43
N PRO A 198 6.44 4.15 -14.70
CA PRO A 198 7.34 4.50 -15.80
C PRO A 198 6.76 4.18 -17.17
N GLN A 199 5.92 3.13 -17.25
CA GLN A 199 5.29 2.69 -18.48
C GLN A 199 3.85 2.25 -18.19
N MET A 200 2.90 2.73 -19.00
CA MET A 200 1.49 2.40 -18.82
C MET A 200 0.81 2.06 -20.15
N VAL A 201 -0.01 1.02 -20.10
CA VAL A 201 -0.96 0.67 -21.16
C VAL A 201 -2.38 0.86 -20.62
N TYR A 202 -3.15 1.67 -21.29
CA TYR A 202 -4.57 1.82 -21.02
C TYR A 202 -5.36 0.82 -21.87
N VAL A 203 -6.23 0.06 -21.22
CA VAL A 203 -7.13 -0.89 -21.86
C VAL A 203 -8.56 -0.44 -21.57
N SER A 204 -9.32 -0.15 -22.63
CA SER A 204 -10.72 0.27 -22.51
C SER A 204 -11.45 0.08 -23.84
N ALA A 205 -12.68 -0.41 -23.79
CA ALA A 205 -13.57 -0.43 -24.95
C ALA A 205 -14.07 0.98 -25.31
N THR A 206 -14.09 1.91 -24.33
CA THR A 206 -14.59 3.28 -24.46
C THR A 206 -13.63 4.25 -23.76
N PRO A 207 -12.47 4.55 -24.39
CA PRO A 207 -11.49 5.46 -23.79
C PRO A 207 -12.10 6.81 -23.42
N GLY A 208 -11.82 7.27 -22.21
CA GLY A 208 -12.32 8.54 -21.70
C GLY A 208 -11.44 9.73 -22.07
N GLU A 209 -11.96 10.94 -21.91
CA GLU A 209 -11.26 12.19 -22.23
C GLU A 209 -9.92 12.33 -21.47
N ARG A 210 -9.86 11.91 -20.21
CA ARG A 210 -8.62 11.99 -19.39
C ARG A 210 -7.50 11.13 -19.94
N GLU A 211 -7.81 9.91 -20.39
CA GLU A 211 -6.84 9.00 -21.00
C GLU A 211 -6.28 9.58 -22.27
N LEU A 212 -7.16 10.11 -23.13
CA LEU A 212 -6.78 10.72 -24.39
C LEU A 212 -5.94 11.99 -24.18
N ARG A 213 -6.29 12.84 -23.20
CA ARG A 213 -5.47 14.01 -22.84
C ARG A 213 -4.09 13.60 -22.35
N HIS A 214 -4.01 12.64 -21.44
CA HIS A 214 -2.73 12.14 -20.92
C HIS A 214 -1.87 11.53 -22.02
N LEU A 215 -2.47 10.78 -22.94
CA LEU A 215 -1.76 10.25 -24.11
C LEU A 215 -1.23 11.38 -25.02
N CYS A 216 -2.03 12.40 -25.27
CA CYS A 216 -1.63 13.56 -26.06
C CYS A 216 -0.47 14.33 -25.42
N GLU A 217 -0.49 14.52 -24.10
CA GLU A 217 0.59 15.16 -23.34
C GLU A 217 1.92 14.40 -23.47
N ILE A 218 1.88 13.06 -23.37
CA ILE A 218 3.08 12.21 -23.48
C ILE A 218 3.59 12.15 -24.93
N THR A 219 2.69 11.99 -25.89
CA THR A 219 3.07 11.74 -27.30
C THR A 219 3.24 13.02 -28.12
N GLY A 220 2.82 14.18 -27.60
CA GLY A 220 2.79 15.45 -28.34
C GLY A 220 1.75 15.47 -29.47
N GLN A 221 0.81 14.53 -29.49
CA GLN A 221 -0.26 14.48 -30.49
C GLN A 221 -1.44 15.37 -30.09
N SER A 222 -2.20 15.82 -31.06
CA SER A 222 -3.44 16.58 -30.82
C SER A 222 -4.59 15.65 -30.44
N LEU A 223 -5.52 16.14 -29.61
CA LEU A 223 -6.77 15.44 -29.32
C LEU A 223 -7.54 15.14 -30.60
N PRO A 224 -8.22 14.00 -30.72
CA PRO A 224 -9.15 13.74 -31.80
C PRO A 224 -10.21 14.83 -31.90
N LYS A 225 -10.55 15.25 -33.13
CA LYS A 225 -11.60 16.25 -33.36
C LYS A 225 -12.91 15.79 -32.73
N GLY A 226 -13.51 16.62 -31.89
CA GLY A 226 -14.75 16.34 -31.16
C GLY A 226 -14.59 16.05 -29.68
N LEU A 227 -13.35 16.10 -29.14
CA LEU A 227 -13.03 16.01 -27.73
C LEU A 227 -12.31 17.29 -27.22
N GLU A 228 -12.43 18.38 -27.98
CA GLU A 228 -11.90 19.71 -27.65
C GLU A 228 -12.80 20.45 -26.66
#